data_427dc8da9e7f829db8bc6581473d7ab1
#
_entry.id   427dc8da9e7f829db8bc6581473d7ab1
#
_cell.length_a   1.000
_cell.length_b   1.000
_cell.length_c   1.000
_cell.angle_alpha   90.00
_cell.angle_beta   90.00
_cell.angle_gamma   90.00
#
_symmetry.space_group_name_H-M   'P 1'
#
loop_
_entity.id
_entity.type
_entity.pdbx_description
1 polymer ?
#
loop_
_entity_poly.entity_id
_entity_poly.type
_entity_poly.pdbx_seq_one_letter_code
_entity_poly.pdbx_strand_id
1 'polypeptide(L)'
;MIQGQHVSQIPFFASGLEAASFSPLVAGPFGRRQEDRSPRLMALIVQKYGGTSVGNPDRIKNVATRVNRHRAKGDQVVVVVSAMSGVTDGLIKMAREIMPLPSEREMDMLLATGEQTTIALTAMALHALGVPAASLTGAQAGITTDDVHTKARIQNISPKEVHNLLDAGNVVIVAGFQGQTSAGQITTLGRGGSDLTAIALASALKADLCQIYTDVDGVYTADPRIVPNARKLAEISYDEMLELAGLGAKVMQSRSVEFAKKFGVLFEVRSSLNDNPGTLVKEETVNMEGVVVRGVALDKNQAKVTLAHVPDRPGAAARIFKAIGDAAINVDMIVQTASHGASGATDISFTTDKADLLKARKILEGIQKEAGFREVISAENIGKLSIVGVGMRSHTGVAAKLFETLAQAGVNIDMISTSEIKISVVIDLARGEAAMQSVHAAFIG
;
A
#
# COMPACT_ATOMS: atom_id res chain seq x y z
N MET A 1 31.92 -17.24 -57.73
CA MET A 1 33.26 -16.71 -57.34
C MET A 1 33.15 -16.53 -55.81
N ILE A 2 33.68 -17.54 -55.04
CA ILE A 2 35.00 -17.55 -54.43
C ILE A 2 35.10 -16.50 -53.33
N GLN A 3 35.34 -16.70 -52.12
CA GLN A 3 36.12 -17.54 -51.15
C GLN A 3 35.75 -16.97 -49.77
N GLY A 4 35.67 -17.60 -48.62
CA GLY A 4 36.44 -18.70 -48.07
C GLY A 4 37.19 -18.28 -46.81
N GLN A 5 36.99 -19.04 -45.70
CA GLN A 5 37.89 -19.21 -44.55
C GLN A 5 38.02 -18.06 -43.52
N HIS A 6 38.02 -18.27 -42.19
CA HIS A 6 38.83 -19.24 -41.41
C HIS A 6 38.20 -19.53 -40.03
N VAL A 7 38.24 -20.80 -39.68
CA VAL A 7 38.04 -21.33 -38.32
C VAL A 7 39.39 -21.30 -37.62
N SER A 8 39.50 -20.79 -36.40
CA SER A 8 40.64 -21.00 -35.52
C SER A 8 40.20 -21.73 -34.23
N GLN A 9 40.75 -22.91 -34.08
CA GLN A 9 40.69 -23.80 -32.93
C GLN A 9 41.51 -23.24 -31.77
N ILE A 10 41.02 -23.45 -30.53
CA ILE A 10 41.79 -23.29 -29.29
C ILE A 10 41.90 -24.64 -28.62
N PRO A 11 43.11 -25.07 -28.12
CA PRO A 11 43.40 -26.42 -27.68
C PRO A 11 42.96 -26.73 -26.24
N PHE A 12 42.59 -28.02 -26.06
CA PHE A 12 42.43 -28.71 -24.78
C PHE A 12 43.78 -28.84 -24.06
N PHE A 13 43.80 -28.54 -22.76
CA PHE A 13 44.82 -29.11 -21.85
C PHE A 13 44.11 -29.90 -20.76
N ALA A 14 44.41 -31.20 -20.76
CA ALA A 14 44.06 -32.11 -19.68
C ALA A 14 45.32 -32.30 -18.81
N SER A 15 45.15 -32.27 -17.49
CA SER A 15 45.94 -33.13 -16.59
C SER A 15 45.55 -32.90 -15.12
N GLY A 16 45.35 -34.01 -14.39
CA GLY A 16 45.71 -34.19 -13.01
C GLY A 16 44.58 -34.52 -12.05
N LEU A 17 44.13 -35.79 -12.01
CA LEU A 17 43.44 -36.39 -10.87
C LEU A 17 44.43 -36.63 -9.74
N GLU A 18 44.17 -36.12 -8.55
CA GLU A 18 44.62 -36.71 -7.29
C GLU A 18 43.43 -36.95 -6.37
N ALA A 19 43.29 -38.23 -5.98
CA ALA A 19 42.28 -38.73 -5.08
C ALA A 19 42.67 -38.43 -3.63
N ALA A 20 41.84 -37.67 -2.90
CA ALA A 20 41.97 -37.56 -1.45
C ALA A 20 40.84 -38.35 -0.76
N SER A 21 41.29 -39.28 0.09
CA SER A 21 40.54 -40.25 0.86
C SER A 21 39.50 -39.64 1.83
N PHE A 22 38.25 -40.14 1.77
CA PHE A 22 37.23 -39.90 2.79
C PHE A 22 37.46 -40.81 4.00
N SER A 23 37.61 -40.20 5.19
CA SER A 23 37.42 -40.88 6.48
C SER A 23 36.08 -40.43 7.10
N PRO A 24 35.31 -41.34 7.71
CA PRO A 24 34.00 -40.98 8.29
C PRO A 24 34.17 -40.31 9.65
N LEU A 25 33.62 -39.10 9.78
CA LEU A 25 33.50 -38.41 11.07
C LEU A 25 32.30 -38.93 11.85
N VAL A 26 32.63 -39.46 13.03
CA VAL A 26 31.72 -39.95 14.07
C VAL A 26 30.79 -38.81 14.56
N ALA A 27 29.49 -39.11 14.63
CA ALA A 27 28.48 -38.21 15.25
C ALA A 27 28.73 -38.13 16.77
N GLY A 28 29.05 -36.94 17.26
CA GLY A 28 29.09 -36.58 18.67
C GLY A 28 27.80 -35.90 19.11
N PRO A 29 27.43 -35.88 20.40
CA PRO A 29 26.11 -35.54 20.88
C PRO A 29 25.82 -34.05 20.79
N PHE A 30 24.52 -33.74 20.55
CA PHE A 30 23.92 -32.40 20.52
C PHE A 30 24.40 -31.49 21.67
N GLY A 31 25.34 -30.61 21.35
CA GLY A 31 25.67 -29.45 22.19
C GLY A 31 24.60 -28.37 21.97
N ARG A 32 23.97 -27.93 23.06
CA ARG A 32 23.10 -26.74 23.10
C ARG A 32 23.90 -25.60 22.48
N ARG A 33 23.37 -25.00 21.38
CA ARG A 33 23.87 -23.74 20.87
C ARG A 33 23.69 -22.70 22.00
N GLN A 34 24.80 -22.26 22.55
CA GLN A 34 24.85 -20.99 23.30
C GLN A 34 24.32 -19.92 22.36
N GLU A 35 23.26 -19.22 22.75
CA GLU A 35 22.84 -17.99 22.09
C GLU A 35 24.04 -17.04 22.13
N ASP A 36 24.57 -16.75 20.97
CA ASP A 36 25.62 -15.75 20.77
C ASP A 36 25.01 -14.38 21.14
N ARG A 37 25.25 -13.94 22.38
CA ARG A 37 24.95 -12.59 22.84
C ARG A 37 26.05 -11.64 22.34
N SER A 38 26.12 -11.47 21.02
CA SER A 38 26.75 -10.30 20.46
C SER A 38 26.03 -9.06 21.03
N PRO A 39 26.74 -7.97 21.39
CA PRO A 39 26.08 -6.74 21.86
C PRO A 39 25.05 -6.32 20.80
N ARG A 40 23.77 -6.18 21.16
CA ARG A 40 22.73 -5.68 20.26
C ARG A 40 23.24 -4.34 19.73
N LEU A 41 23.53 -4.29 18.44
CA LEU A 41 23.70 -3.04 17.72
C LEU A 41 22.43 -2.22 17.96
N MET A 42 22.59 -0.93 18.29
CA MET A 42 21.49 0.03 18.42
C MET A 42 20.67 -0.02 17.12
N ALA A 43 19.39 -0.38 17.21
CA ALA A 43 18.51 -0.40 16.05
C ALA A 43 18.01 1.02 15.75
N LEU A 44 17.96 1.40 14.48
CA LEU A 44 17.27 2.60 14.04
C LEU A 44 15.84 2.26 13.63
N ILE A 45 14.88 2.80 14.36
CA ILE A 45 13.45 2.51 14.16
C ILE A 45 12.73 3.79 13.73
N VAL A 46 11.98 3.71 12.63
CA VAL A 46 11.04 4.76 12.24
C VAL A 46 9.64 4.35 12.68
N GLN A 47 8.97 5.20 13.46
CA GLN A 47 7.61 4.94 13.96
C GLN A 47 6.65 5.98 13.41
N LYS A 48 5.57 5.55 12.73
CA LYS A 48 4.52 6.47 12.28
C LYS A 48 3.28 6.32 13.15
N TYR A 49 2.72 7.42 13.58
CA TYR A 49 1.46 7.46 14.32
C TYR A 49 0.39 8.23 13.55
N GLY A 50 -0.76 7.55 13.28
CA GLY A 50 -1.91 8.14 12.60
C GLY A 50 -2.69 9.12 13.46
N GLY A 51 -3.58 9.90 12.85
CA GLY A 51 -4.36 10.94 13.55
C GLY A 51 -5.16 10.43 14.75
N THR A 52 -5.69 9.20 14.69
CA THR A 52 -6.36 8.56 15.83
C THR A 52 -5.40 8.27 16.98
N SER A 53 -4.14 7.97 16.69
CA SER A 53 -3.11 7.68 17.69
C SER A 53 -2.61 8.92 18.42
N VAL A 54 -2.78 10.10 17.83
CA VAL A 54 -2.38 11.42 18.37
C VAL A 54 -3.57 12.36 18.55
N GLY A 55 -4.78 11.84 18.59
CA GLY A 55 -6.03 12.61 18.51
C GLY A 55 -6.34 13.53 19.69
N ASN A 56 -5.62 13.42 20.81
CA ASN A 56 -5.73 14.29 21.99
C ASN A 56 -4.45 14.22 22.84
N PRO A 57 -4.26 15.11 23.84
CA PRO A 57 -3.07 15.14 24.66
C PRO A 57 -2.73 13.82 25.37
N ASP A 58 -3.73 13.05 25.84
CA ASP A 58 -3.47 11.80 26.54
C ASP A 58 -2.95 10.72 25.57
N ARG A 59 -3.46 10.68 24.35
CA ARG A 59 -2.91 9.80 23.30
C ARG A 59 -1.48 10.18 22.91
N ILE A 60 -1.17 11.47 22.82
CA ILE A 60 0.20 11.97 22.58
C ILE A 60 1.14 11.55 23.72
N LYS A 61 0.72 11.63 24.99
CA LYS A 61 1.50 11.13 26.14
C LYS A 61 1.74 9.61 26.04
N ASN A 62 0.73 8.85 25.61
CA ASN A 62 0.89 7.40 25.39
C ASN A 62 1.90 7.11 24.28
N VAL A 63 1.89 7.89 23.18
CA VAL A 63 2.91 7.80 22.11
C VAL A 63 4.29 8.08 22.68
N ALA A 64 4.47 9.17 23.44
CA ALA A 64 5.74 9.52 24.06
C ALA A 64 6.26 8.40 24.99
N THR A 65 5.37 7.79 25.78
CA THR A 65 5.72 6.65 26.64
C THR A 65 6.20 5.44 25.84
N ARG A 66 5.53 5.14 24.72
CA ARG A 66 5.91 4.03 23.83
C ARG A 66 7.27 4.29 23.17
N VAL A 67 7.48 5.49 22.65
CA VAL A 67 8.76 5.92 22.07
C VAL A 67 9.90 5.79 23.11
N ASN A 68 9.66 6.24 24.34
CA ASN A 68 10.66 6.15 25.42
C ASN A 68 11.02 4.68 25.77
N ARG A 69 10.09 3.72 25.65
CA ARG A 69 10.39 2.29 25.83
C ARG A 69 11.42 1.77 24.82
N HIS A 70 11.39 2.24 23.57
CA HIS A 70 12.39 1.89 22.56
C HIS A 70 13.73 2.52 22.87
N ARG A 71 13.72 3.82 23.18
CA ARG A 71 14.95 4.53 23.58
C ARG A 71 15.62 3.90 24.81
N ALA A 72 14.82 3.47 25.80
CA ALA A 72 15.34 2.79 27.00
C ALA A 72 16.02 1.44 26.70
N LYS A 73 15.75 0.84 25.54
CA LYS A 73 16.44 -0.37 25.04
C LYS A 73 17.72 -0.06 24.28
N GLY A 74 18.02 1.22 24.07
CA GLY A 74 19.18 1.70 23.31
C GLY A 74 18.86 1.99 21.83
N ASP A 75 17.61 1.88 21.39
CA ASP A 75 17.24 2.13 19.99
C ASP A 75 17.30 3.64 19.68
N GLN A 76 17.72 4.00 18.47
CA GLN A 76 17.48 5.32 17.88
C GLN A 76 16.08 5.35 17.31
N VAL A 77 15.32 6.44 17.55
CA VAL A 77 13.93 6.52 17.14
C VAL A 77 13.65 7.80 16.37
N VAL A 78 13.08 7.65 15.17
CA VAL A 78 12.45 8.71 14.41
C VAL A 78 10.94 8.50 14.45
N VAL A 79 10.20 9.55 14.81
CA VAL A 79 8.74 9.51 14.94
C VAL A 79 8.11 10.34 13.83
N VAL A 80 7.24 9.77 13.02
CA VAL A 80 6.44 10.51 12.03
C VAL A 80 5.01 10.60 12.54
N VAL A 81 4.45 11.79 12.63
CA VAL A 81 3.07 11.98 13.09
C VAL A 81 2.19 12.60 12.03
N SER A 82 0.93 12.21 12.04
CA SER A 82 -0.15 12.89 11.29
C SER A 82 -0.72 14.05 12.10
N ALA A 83 -1.51 14.89 11.46
CA ALA A 83 -2.39 15.83 12.18
C ALA A 83 -3.33 15.06 13.13
N MET A 84 -3.77 15.69 14.20
CA MET A 84 -4.75 15.13 15.12
C MET A 84 -6.06 14.83 14.38
N SER A 85 -6.76 13.77 14.81
CA SER A 85 -8.02 13.34 14.15
C SER A 85 -9.00 14.48 13.99
N GLY A 86 -9.54 14.65 12.77
CA GLY A 86 -10.50 15.69 12.40
C GLY A 86 -9.91 17.08 12.11
N VAL A 87 -8.63 17.32 12.43
CA VAL A 87 -8.00 18.64 12.20
C VAL A 87 -7.91 18.94 10.70
N THR A 88 -7.41 18.02 9.91
CA THR A 88 -7.28 18.20 8.45
C THR A 88 -8.64 18.49 7.79
N ASP A 89 -9.68 17.73 8.16
CA ASP A 89 -11.04 17.96 7.63
C ASP A 89 -11.61 19.32 8.08
N GLY A 90 -11.32 19.72 9.32
CA GLY A 90 -11.68 21.04 9.84
C GLY A 90 -11.02 22.18 9.07
N LEU A 91 -9.73 22.07 8.76
CA LEU A 91 -8.99 23.05 7.97
C LEU A 91 -9.54 23.14 6.54
N ILE A 92 -9.83 22.01 5.90
CA ILE A 92 -10.46 21.97 4.56
C ILE A 92 -11.82 22.67 4.58
N LYS A 93 -12.62 22.40 5.60
CA LYS A 93 -13.94 23.03 5.76
C LYS A 93 -13.82 24.55 5.89
N MET A 94 -12.96 25.05 6.77
CA MET A 94 -12.72 26.48 6.93
C MET A 94 -12.27 27.15 5.64
N ALA A 95 -11.35 26.54 4.90
CA ALA A 95 -10.89 27.06 3.61
C ALA A 95 -12.04 27.20 2.60
N ARG A 96 -12.89 26.18 2.53
CA ARG A 96 -14.05 26.16 1.61
C ARG A 96 -15.17 27.11 2.01
N GLU A 97 -15.31 27.43 3.27
CA GLU A 97 -16.23 28.48 3.75
C GLU A 97 -15.78 29.88 3.30
N ILE A 98 -14.47 30.12 3.18
CA ILE A 98 -13.92 31.38 2.68
C ILE A 98 -13.97 31.42 1.13
N MET A 99 -13.61 30.34 0.48
CA MET A 99 -13.53 30.24 -0.97
C MET A 99 -13.90 28.82 -1.43
N PRO A 100 -14.96 28.64 -2.25
CA PRO A 100 -15.42 27.29 -2.67
C PRO A 100 -14.34 26.45 -3.37
N LEU A 101 -13.43 27.10 -4.10
CA LEU A 101 -12.29 26.49 -4.80
C LEU A 101 -11.00 27.21 -4.38
N PRO A 102 -10.41 26.91 -3.22
CA PRO A 102 -9.17 27.51 -2.77
C PRO A 102 -8.01 27.12 -3.68
N SER A 103 -6.99 27.96 -3.80
CA SER A 103 -5.79 27.61 -4.54
C SER A 103 -5.07 26.44 -3.83
N GLU A 104 -4.56 25.49 -4.61
CA GLU A 104 -3.93 24.28 -4.06
C GLU A 104 -2.67 24.62 -3.24
N ARG A 105 -1.93 25.69 -3.64
CA ARG A 105 -0.77 26.17 -2.89
C ARG A 105 -1.16 26.64 -1.48
N GLU A 106 -2.23 27.43 -1.35
CA GLU A 106 -2.68 27.93 -0.03
C GLU A 106 -3.32 26.80 0.81
N MET A 107 -3.92 25.79 0.15
CA MET A 107 -4.35 24.58 0.81
C MET A 107 -3.18 23.84 1.44
N ASP A 108 -2.05 23.67 0.74
CA ASP A 108 -0.86 23.02 1.29
C ASP A 108 -0.30 23.77 2.49
N MET A 109 -0.21 25.12 2.41
CA MET A 109 0.19 25.95 3.54
C MET A 109 -0.69 25.73 4.77
N LEU A 110 -2.01 25.71 4.56
CA LEU A 110 -3.00 25.54 5.63
C LEU A 110 -2.94 24.14 6.22
N LEU A 111 -2.97 23.10 5.38
CA LEU A 111 -3.02 21.71 5.82
C LEU A 111 -1.77 21.29 6.58
N ALA A 112 -0.58 21.76 6.15
CA ALA A 112 0.69 21.46 6.80
C ALA A 112 0.75 21.89 8.28
N THR A 113 -0.06 22.85 8.71
CA THR A 113 -0.10 23.32 10.11
C THR A 113 -0.62 22.25 11.08
N GLY A 114 -1.42 21.31 10.60
CA GLY A 114 -1.96 20.24 11.43
C GLY A 114 -0.88 19.34 12.00
N GLU A 115 0.03 18.87 11.16
CA GLU A 115 1.18 18.06 11.56
C GLU A 115 2.21 18.87 12.37
N GLN A 116 2.40 20.16 12.02
CA GLN A 116 3.30 21.04 12.78
C GLN A 116 2.84 21.20 14.23
N THR A 117 1.53 21.32 14.46
CA THR A 117 0.99 21.29 15.82
C THR A 117 1.31 19.98 16.53
N THR A 118 1.12 18.85 15.86
CA THR A 118 1.30 17.53 16.46
C THR A 118 2.76 17.21 16.80
N ILE A 119 3.72 17.59 15.93
CA ILE A 119 5.15 17.37 16.22
C ILE A 119 5.60 18.13 17.45
N ALA A 120 5.17 19.39 17.60
CA ALA A 120 5.52 20.22 18.76
C ALA A 120 4.96 19.62 20.07
N LEU A 121 3.69 19.23 20.08
CA LEU A 121 3.06 18.60 21.25
C LEU A 121 3.71 17.25 21.59
N THR A 122 4.12 16.47 20.59
CA THR A 122 4.80 15.18 20.81
C THR A 122 6.20 15.39 21.39
N ALA A 123 6.95 16.40 20.92
CA ALA A 123 8.24 16.77 21.50
C ALA A 123 8.10 17.22 22.95
N MET A 124 7.12 18.07 23.25
CA MET A 124 6.83 18.50 24.64
C MET A 124 6.49 17.31 25.55
N ALA A 125 5.72 16.34 25.05
CA ALA A 125 5.38 15.14 25.83
C ALA A 125 6.61 14.26 26.13
N LEU A 126 7.58 14.17 25.20
CA LEU A 126 8.87 13.49 25.43
C LEU A 126 9.73 14.28 26.43
N HIS A 127 9.80 15.61 26.32
CA HIS A 127 10.52 16.44 27.28
C HIS A 127 9.96 16.28 28.70
N ALA A 128 8.63 16.17 28.86
CA ALA A 128 7.99 15.91 30.14
C ALA A 128 8.40 14.56 30.77
N LEU A 129 8.89 13.61 29.96
CA LEU A 129 9.47 12.35 30.42
C LEU A 129 10.99 12.41 30.59
N GLY A 130 11.62 13.59 30.48
CA GLY A 130 13.08 13.76 30.54
C GLY A 130 13.80 13.22 29.28
N VAL A 131 13.11 13.04 28.19
CA VAL A 131 13.67 12.50 26.94
C VAL A 131 14.03 13.65 26.00
N PRO A 132 15.32 13.82 25.60
CA PRO A 132 15.72 14.77 24.59
C PRO A 132 14.99 14.47 23.26
N ALA A 133 14.37 15.48 22.69
CA ALA A 133 13.60 15.35 21.46
C ALA A 133 13.62 16.65 20.66
N ALA A 134 13.56 16.54 19.34
CA ALA A 134 13.49 17.67 18.43
C ALA A 134 12.43 17.43 17.35
N SER A 135 11.62 18.45 17.09
CA SER A 135 10.58 18.40 16.04
C SER A 135 11.06 19.08 14.78
N LEU A 136 10.80 18.44 13.63
CA LEU A 136 11.14 18.92 12.29
C LEU A 136 9.90 18.92 11.40
N THR A 137 9.72 19.97 10.61
CA THR A 137 8.81 19.93 9.45
C THR A 137 9.37 18.97 8.38
N GLY A 138 8.56 18.59 7.40
CA GLY A 138 9.06 17.79 6.27
C GLY A 138 10.23 18.44 5.54
N ALA A 139 10.17 19.76 5.35
CA ALA A 139 11.25 20.56 4.77
C ALA A 139 12.54 20.48 5.59
N GLN A 140 12.47 20.67 6.90
CA GLN A 140 13.63 20.59 7.81
C GLN A 140 14.20 19.17 7.89
N ALA A 141 13.36 18.14 7.72
CA ALA A 141 13.78 16.75 7.60
C ALA A 141 14.39 16.42 6.21
N GLY A 142 14.48 17.41 5.31
CA GLY A 142 15.10 17.29 4.00
C GLY A 142 14.23 16.65 2.92
N ILE A 143 12.91 16.64 3.07
CA ILE A 143 11.97 16.07 2.10
C ILE A 143 11.71 17.10 0.98
N THR A 144 12.22 16.81 -0.22
CA THR A 144 11.99 17.61 -1.43
C THR A 144 10.98 16.92 -2.34
N THR A 145 10.04 17.69 -2.88
CA THR A 145 8.96 17.22 -3.76
C THR A 145 8.97 17.94 -5.11
N ASP A 146 8.14 17.44 -6.03
CA ASP A 146 7.71 18.22 -7.19
C ASP A 146 6.80 19.39 -6.77
N ASP A 147 6.33 20.17 -7.73
CA ASP A 147 5.50 21.37 -7.56
C ASP A 147 3.98 21.10 -7.73
N VAL A 148 3.59 19.85 -7.74
CA VAL A 148 2.16 19.45 -7.82
C VAL A 148 1.54 19.55 -6.43
N HIS A 149 0.95 20.72 -6.12
CA HIS A 149 0.30 20.95 -4.84
C HIS A 149 -0.81 19.94 -4.55
N THR A 150 -1.06 19.66 -3.26
CA THR A 150 -2.06 18.71 -2.69
C THR A 150 -1.84 17.23 -3.01
N LYS A 151 -0.97 16.90 -3.98
CA LYS A 151 -0.67 15.53 -4.43
C LYS A 151 0.81 15.36 -4.81
N ALA A 152 1.68 16.12 -4.17
CA ALA A 152 3.11 16.15 -4.47
C ALA A 152 3.77 14.76 -4.39
N ARG A 153 4.81 14.58 -5.17
CA ARG A 153 5.64 13.37 -5.18
C ARG A 153 7.00 13.67 -4.59
N ILE A 154 7.45 12.85 -3.68
CA ILE A 154 8.80 12.93 -3.12
C ILE A 154 9.80 12.68 -4.26
N GLN A 155 10.68 13.64 -4.49
CA GLN A 155 11.77 13.55 -5.46
C GLN A 155 13.07 13.14 -4.79
N ASN A 156 13.34 13.66 -3.61
CA ASN A 156 14.56 13.39 -2.86
C ASN A 156 14.35 13.55 -1.36
N ILE A 157 15.15 12.84 -0.57
CA ILE A 157 15.26 13.05 0.88
C ILE A 157 16.74 13.17 1.22
N SER A 158 17.12 14.29 1.83
CA SER A 158 18.44 14.52 2.38
C SER A 158 18.37 14.56 3.93
N PRO A 159 18.50 13.42 4.62
CA PRO A 159 18.19 13.32 6.05
C PRO A 159 19.32 13.81 6.97
N LYS A 160 20.15 14.75 6.49
CA LYS A 160 21.34 15.23 7.21
C LYS A 160 21.00 15.74 8.62
N GLU A 161 19.95 16.58 8.71
CA GLU A 161 19.56 17.15 10.02
C GLU A 161 18.97 16.07 10.95
N VAL A 162 18.25 15.10 10.40
CA VAL A 162 17.76 13.94 11.17
C VAL A 162 18.93 13.17 11.76
N HIS A 163 19.99 12.88 10.99
CA HIS A 163 21.20 12.22 11.50
C HIS A 163 21.89 13.05 12.59
N ASN A 164 22.10 14.36 12.36
CA ASN A 164 22.73 15.23 13.34
C ASN A 164 22.02 15.17 14.71
N LEU A 165 20.69 15.20 14.70
CA LEU A 165 19.89 15.16 15.93
C LEU A 165 19.91 13.77 16.58
N LEU A 166 19.86 12.69 15.82
CA LEU A 166 19.99 11.32 16.33
C LEU A 166 21.34 11.09 16.98
N ASP A 167 22.43 11.55 16.34
CA ASP A 167 23.80 11.45 16.85
C ASP A 167 23.98 12.28 18.14
N ALA A 168 23.25 13.39 18.27
CA ALA A 168 23.17 14.17 19.51
C ALA A 168 22.27 13.53 20.60
N GLY A 169 21.73 12.32 20.37
CA GLY A 169 20.95 11.56 21.34
C GLY A 169 19.47 11.97 21.43
N ASN A 170 18.95 12.74 20.47
CA ASN A 170 17.55 13.15 20.44
C ASN A 170 16.66 12.06 19.81
N VAL A 171 15.41 11.99 20.25
CA VAL A 171 14.31 11.45 19.45
C VAL A 171 13.92 12.52 18.44
N VAL A 172 13.85 12.16 17.15
CA VAL A 172 13.48 13.11 16.08
C VAL A 172 12.02 12.92 15.71
N ILE A 173 11.22 13.99 15.82
CA ILE A 173 9.80 13.97 15.46
C ILE A 173 9.62 14.73 14.15
N VAL A 174 9.12 14.05 13.09
CA VAL A 174 8.94 14.62 11.76
C VAL A 174 7.46 14.78 11.44
N ALA A 175 7.07 15.95 10.94
CA ALA A 175 5.76 16.18 10.41
C ALA A 175 5.57 15.32 9.15
N GLY A 176 4.64 14.36 9.22
CA GLY A 176 4.25 13.57 8.06
C GLY A 176 3.50 14.39 7.02
N PHE A 177 3.15 13.76 5.88
CA PHE A 177 2.27 14.34 4.88
C PHE A 177 2.82 15.54 4.09
N GLN A 178 3.91 16.16 4.49
CA GLN A 178 4.44 17.41 3.92
C GLN A 178 5.89 17.33 3.50
N GLY A 179 6.25 18.19 2.55
CA GLY A 179 7.62 18.46 2.08
C GLY A 179 7.72 19.89 1.55
N GLN A 180 8.73 20.14 0.74
CA GLN A 180 8.89 21.41 0.02
C GLN A 180 9.37 21.18 -1.41
N THR A 181 9.02 22.11 -2.30
CA THR A 181 9.59 22.19 -3.63
C THR A 181 11.06 22.65 -3.56
N SER A 182 11.80 22.53 -4.67
CA SER A 182 13.15 23.11 -4.79
C SER A 182 13.19 24.63 -4.60
N ALA A 183 12.04 25.32 -4.82
CA ALA A 183 11.86 26.75 -4.57
C ALA A 183 11.44 27.07 -3.10
N GLY A 184 11.41 26.09 -2.21
CA GLY A 184 11.07 26.25 -0.80
C GLY A 184 9.57 26.41 -0.51
N GLN A 185 8.69 26.13 -1.46
CA GLN A 185 7.24 26.17 -1.23
C GLN A 185 6.78 24.89 -0.53
N ILE A 186 5.93 25.01 0.49
CA ILE A 186 5.35 23.87 1.18
C ILE A 186 4.42 23.11 0.22
N THR A 187 4.51 21.80 0.27
CA THR A 187 3.66 20.87 -0.48
C THR A 187 3.11 19.78 0.41
N THR A 188 1.94 19.23 0.06
CA THR A 188 1.39 18.05 0.72
C THR A 188 1.30 16.85 -0.22
N LEU A 189 1.47 15.64 0.36
CA LEU A 189 1.62 14.39 -0.39
C LEU A 189 0.28 13.71 -0.73
N GLY A 190 -0.83 14.30 -0.31
CA GLY A 190 -2.15 13.71 -0.46
C GLY A 190 -2.44 12.59 0.55
N ARG A 191 -3.56 11.90 0.39
CA ARG A 191 -4.03 10.86 1.33
C ARG A 191 -2.95 9.79 1.58
N GLY A 192 -2.78 9.39 2.85
CA GLY A 192 -1.75 8.43 3.27
C GLY A 192 -0.33 8.99 3.21
N GLY A 193 -0.18 10.31 3.03
CA GLY A 193 1.13 10.96 2.93
C GLY A 193 2.02 10.76 4.15
N SER A 194 1.47 10.62 5.36
CA SER A 194 2.27 10.34 6.57
C SER A 194 2.86 8.92 6.57
N ASP A 195 2.13 7.92 6.04
CA ASP A 195 2.66 6.56 5.86
C ASP A 195 3.81 6.58 4.85
N LEU A 196 3.60 7.31 3.73
CA LEU A 196 4.63 7.50 2.71
C LEU A 196 5.85 8.21 3.28
N THR A 197 5.66 9.26 4.08
CA THR A 197 6.76 9.98 4.77
C THR A 197 7.59 9.03 5.63
N ALA A 198 6.94 8.18 6.43
CA ALA A 198 7.63 7.24 7.32
C ALA A 198 8.44 6.20 6.54
N ILE A 199 7.84 5.59 5.53
CA ILE A 199 8.51 4.61 4.66
C ILE A 199 9.68 5.25 3.91
N ALA A 200 9.49 6.47 3.39
CA ALA A 200 10.52 7.18 2.64
C ALA A 200 11.71 7.61 3.54
N LEU A 201 11.43 8.07 4.76
CA LEU A 201 12.46 8.35 5.77
C LEU A 201 13.17 7.06 6.20
N ALA A 202 12.43 5.97 6.44
CA ALA A 202 13.04 4.68 6.78
C ALA A 202 14.01 4.20 5.70
N SER A 203 13.64 4.37 4.42
CA SER A 203 14.53 4.09 3.29
C SER A 203 15.77 4.98 3.28
N ALA A 204 15.58 6.31 3.38
CA ALA A 204 16.68 7.28 3.32
C ALA A 204 17.67 7.15 4.49
N LEU A 205 17.17 6.78 5.66
CA LEU A 205 17.96 6.57 6.88
C LEU A 205 18.52 5.15 6.98
N LYS A 206 18.13 4.23 6.09
CA LYS A 206 18.45 2.79 6.16
C LYS A 206 18.02 2.20 7.52
N ALA A 207 16.83 2.53 7.97
CA ALA A 207 16.29 2.05 9.23
C ALA A 207 16.10 0.51 9.22
N ASP A 208 16.35 -0.10 10.38
CA ASP A 208 16.20 -1.55 10.56
C ASP A 208 14.71 -1.98 10.46
N LEU A 209 13.80 -1.12 10.91
CA LEU A 209 12.36 -1.36 10.91
C LEU A 209 11.58 -0.05 10.82
N CYS A 210 10.52 -0.04 10.01
CA CYS A 210 9.50 0.98 10.03
C CYS A 210 8.23 0.42 10.68
N GLN A 211 7.69 1.08 11.71
CA GLN A 211 6.46 0.66 12.39
C GLN A 211 5.34 1.65 12.10
N ILE A 212 4.27 1.16 11.48
CA ILE A 212 3.07 1.93 11.16
C ILE A 212 2.01 1.66 12.21
N TYR A 213 1.84 2.59 13.12
CA TYR A 213 0.84 2.52 14.18
C TYR A 213 -0.50 3.10 13.70
N THR A 214 -1.54 2.30 13.85
CA THR A 214 -2.93 2.62 13.46
C THR A 214 -3.91 2.19 14.58
N ASP A 215 -5.20 2.20 14.31
CA ASP A 215 -6.26 1.74 15.23
C ASP A 215 -6.55 0.24 15.13
N VAL A 216 -5.96 -0.46 14.16
CA VAL A 216 -6.02 -1.93 14.03
C VAL A 216 -4.67 -2.55 14.40
N ASP A 217 -4.67 -3.79 14.89
CA ASP A 217 -3.46 -4.45 15.39
C ASP A 217 -2.74 -5.32 14.34
N GLY A 218 -3.00 -5.07 13.06
CA GLY A 218 -2.32 -5.73 11.94
C GLY A 218 -3.22 -5.90 10.73
N VAL A 219 -2.76 -6.71 9.79
CA VAL A 219 -3.50 -7.12 8.58
C VAL A 219 -4.17 -8.46 8.88
N TYR A 220 -5.44 -8.57 8.50
CA TYR A 220 -6.25 -9.75 8.72
C TYR A 220 -6.55 -10.48 7.41
N THR A 221 -6.85 -11.76 7.51
CA THR A 221 -7.28 -12.60 6.37
C THR A 221 -8.60 -12.14 5.73
N ALA A 222 -9.39 -11.36 6.47
CA ALA A 222 -10.61 -10.67 6.03
C ALA A 222 -10.94 -9.55 7.01
N ASP A 223 -11.91 -8.68 6.71
CA ASP A 223 -12.41 -7.68 7.68
C ASP A 223 -13.08 -8.42 8.87
N PRO A 224 -12.55 -8.34 10.09
CA PRO A 224 -13.10 -9.07 11.25
C PRO A 224 -14.50 -8.58 11.66
N ARG A 225 -14.94 -7.41 11.20
CA ARG A 225 -16.30 -6.91 11.41
C ARG A 225 -17.32 -7.64 10.54
N ILE A 226 -16.89 -8.22 9.42
CA ILE A 226 -17.72 -9.00 8.49
C ILE A 226 -17.51 -10.49 8.72
N VAL A 227 -16.27 -10.92 8.92
CA VAL A 227 -15.85 -12.31 9.09
C VAL A 227 -15.32 -12.51 10.51
N PRO A 228 -16.12 -12.98 11.46
CA PRO A 228 -15.69 -13.11 12.85
C PRO A 228 -14.48 -14.04 13.06
N ASN A 229 -14.30 -15.03 12.17
CA ASN A 229 -13.20 -15.98 12.19
C ASN A 229 -11.95 -15.48 11.44
N ALA A 230 -11.94 -14.22 11.01
CA ALA A 230 -10.75 -13.63 10.36
C ALA A 230 -9.55 -13.68 11.32
N ARG A 231 -8.42 -14.15 10.81
CA ARG A 231 -7.18 -14.29 11.57
C ARG A 231 -6.19 -13.20 11.22
N LYS A 232 -5.50 -12.67 12.23
CA LYS A 232 -4.40 -11.74 12.00
C LYS A 232 -3.22 -12.48 11.37
N LEU A 233 -2.64 -11.90 10.34
CA LEU A 233 -1.44 -12.39 9.68
C LEU A 233 -0.21 -11.99 10.50
N ALA A 234 0.70 -12.93 10.75
CA ALA A 234 2.00 -12.59 11.34
C ALA A 234 2.90 -11.87 10.34
N GLU A 235 2.83 -12.29 9.07
CA GLU A 235 3.59 -11.70 7.98
C GLU A 235 2.80 -11.74 6.66
N ILE A 236 3.13 -10.83 5.75
CA ILE A 236 2.54 -10.72 4.42
C ILE A 236 3.59 -10.19 3.43
N SER A 237 3.52 -10.58 2.16
CA SER A 237 4.39 -10.02 1.13
C SER A 237 3.95 -8.62 0.71
N TYR A 238 4.87 -7.82 0.14
CA TYR A 238 4.52 -6.51 -0.41
C TYR A 238 3.43 -6.62 -1.48
N ASP A 239 3.48 -7.64 -2.33
CA ASP A 239 2.50 -7.82 -3.40
C ASP A 239 1.10 -8.13 -2.86
N GLU A 240 0.99 -9.04 -1.90
CA GLU A 240 -0.28 -9.32 -1.23
C GLU A 240 -0.81 -8.09 -0.49
N MET A 241 0.09 -7.36 0.20
CA MET A 241 -0.30 -6.12 0.92
C MET A 241 -0.80 -5.04 -0.04
N LEU A 242 -0.16 -4.87 -1.22
CA LEU A 242 -0.59 -3.95 -2.27
C LEU A 242 -2.00 -4.28 -2.75
N GLU A 243 -2.26 -5.54 -3.05
CA GLU A 243 -3.57 -5.97 -3.49
C GLU A 243 -4.64 -5.75 -2.41
N LEU A 244 -4.37 -6.14 -1.16
CA LEU A 244 -5.31 -5.93 -0.05
C LEU A 244 -5.55 -4.43 0.24
N ALA A 245 -4.51 -3.59 0.16
CA ALA A 245 -4.62 -2.15 0.34
C ALA A 245 -5.51 -1.51 -0.76
N GLY A 246 -5.35 -1.94 -2.00
CA GLY A 246 -6.16 -1.50 -3.14
C GLY A 246 -7.61 -1.99 -3.11
N LEU A 247 -7.90 -3.05 -2.36
CA LEU A 247 -9.21 -3.69 -2.29
C LEU A 247 -10.08 -3.21 -1.10
N GLY A 248 -9.75 -2.06 -0.51
CA GLY A 248 -10.59 -1.46 0.54
C GLY A 248 -10.29 -1.92 1.96
N ALA A 249 -9.24 -2.68 2.19
CA ALA A 249 -8.80 -3.06 3.55
C ALA A 249 -8.42 -1.84 4.42
N LYS A 250 -8.27 -0.66 3.83
CA LYS A 250 -8.04 0.67 4.46
C LYS A 250 -6.95 0.70 5.55
N VAL A 251 -6.10 -0.33 5.60
CA VAL A 251 -5.04 -0.44 6.61
C VAL A 251 -3.85 0.46 6.25
N MET A 252 -3.53 0.54 4.95
CA MET A 252 -2.49 1.40 4.39
C MET A 252 -2.84 1.91 3.01
N GLN A 253 -2.18 2.98 2.59
CA GLN A 253 -2.25 3.48 1.22
C GLN A 253 -1.32 2.68 0.30
N SER A 254 -1.83 2.25 -0.85
CA SER A 254 -1.07 1.46 -1.85
C SER A 254 0.25 2.13 -2.23
N ARG A 255 0.25 3.45 -2.42
CA ARG A 255 1.46 4.23 -2.74
C ARG A 255 2.59 4.07 -1.71
N SER A 256 2.25 3.93 -0.42
CA SER A 256 3.25 3.71 0.64
C SER A 256 3.84 2.30 0.57
N VAL A 257 3.01 1.30 0.24
CA VAL A 257 3.44 -0.09 0.07
C VAL A 257 4.29 -0.25 -1.20
N GLU A 258 3.90 0.40 -2.31
CA GLU A 258 4.70 0.46 -3.54
C GLU A 258 6.10 1.02 -3.29
N PHE A 259 6.16 2.11 -2.51
CA PHE A 259 7.43 2.72 -2.14
C PHE A 259 8.27 1.77 -1.26
N ALA A 260 7.64 1.12 -0.27
CA ALA A 260 8.31 0.13 0.58
C ALA A 260 8.88 -1.03 -0.25
N LYS A 261 8.10 -1.58 -1.18
CA LYS A 261 8.54 -2.63 -2.10
C LYS A 261 9.72 -2.17 -2.96
N LYS A 262 9.61 -0.99 -3.59
CA LYS A 262 10.64 -0.45 -4.49
C LYS A 262 11.99 -0.29 -3.80
N PHE A 263 11.99 0.08 -2.53
CA PHE A 263 13.22 0.37 -1.76
C PHE A 263 13.57 -0.71 -0.72
N GLY A 264 12.83 -1.82 -0.67
CA GLY A 264 13.09 -2.94 0.25
C GLY A 264 12.91 -2.57 1.72
N VAL A 265 12.00 -1.65 2.06
CA VAL A 265 11.77 -1.20 3.43
C VAL A 265 10.96 -2.22 4.21
N LEU A 266 11.58 -2.90 5.16
CA LEU A 266 10.88 -3.76 6.11
C LEU A 266 9.97 -2.91 6.99
N PHE A 267 8.66 -3.21 7.04
CA PHE A 267 7.76 -2.49 7.92
C PHE A 267 6.74 -3.40 8.63
N GLU A 268 6.25 -2.93 9.76
CA GLU A 268 5.26 -3.62 10.59
C GLU A 268 4.02 -2.74 10.75
N VAL A 269 2.84 -3.30 10.49
CA VAL A 269 1.56 -2.65 10.79
C VAL A 269 1.08 -3.13 12.14
N ARG A 270 0.80 -2.20 13.07
CA ARG A 270 0.41 -2.57 14.43
C ARG A 270 -0.49 -1.52 15.10
N SER A 271 -1.11 -1.90 16.20
CA SER A 271 -1.99 -0.99 16.96
C SER A 271 -1.21 0.00 17.82
N SER A 272 -1.71 1.24 17.84
CA SER A 272 -1.31 2.24 18.86
C SER A 272 -2.05 2.06 20.20
N LEU A 273 -3.07 1.20 20.25
CA LEU A 273 -3.95 1.04 21.40
C LEU A 273 -3.57 -0.14 22.30
N ASN A 274 -2.74 -1.06 21.81
CA ASN A 274 -2.25 -2.21 22.58
C ASN A 274 -0.78 -2.51 22.23
N ASP A 275 -0.17 -3.49 22.91
CA ASP A 275 1.21 -3.93 22.69
C ASP A 275 1.31 -5.27 21.93
N ASN A 276 0.21 -5.74 21.33
CA ASN A 276 0.20 -6.97 20.54
C ASN A 276 1.20 -6.87 19.36
N PRO A 277 1.84 -7.98 18.97
CA PRO A 277 2.63 -8.03 17.73
C PRO A 277 1.76 -7.62 16.54
N GLY A 278 2.35 -6.89 15.61
CA GLY A 278 1.70 -6.48 14.37
C GLY A 278 1.80 -7.53 13.26
N THR A 279 1.56 -7.09 12.04
CA THR A 279 1.82 -7.84 10.81
C THR A 279 3.08 -7.28 10.16
N LEU A 280 4.08 -8.13 9.95
CA LEU A 280 5.32 -7.78 9.25
C LEU A 280 5.10 -7.81 7.75
N VAL A 281 5.45 -6.73 7.06
CA VAL A 281 5.38 -6.62 5.60
C VAL A 281 6.79 -6.60 5.04
N LYS A 282 7.08 -7.56 4.16
CA LYS A 282 8.42 -7.82 3.65
C LYS A 282 8.39 -8.43 2.25
N GLU A 283 9.55 -8.70 1.69
CA GLU A 283 9.66 -9.44 0.44
C GLU A 283 9.08 -10.86 0.60
N GLU A 284 8.57 -11.41 -0.49
CA GLU A 284 8.06 -12.78 -0.57
C GLU A 284 9.12 -13.79 -0.14
N THR A 285 8.71 -14.81 0.62
CA THR A 285 9.58 -15.92 1.01
C THR A 285 8.96 -17.24 0.54
N VAL A 286 9.80 -18.26 0.32
CA VAL A 286 9.36 -19.59 -0.12
C VAL A 286 8.26 -20.18 0.78
N ASN A 287 8.29 -19.91 2.07
CA ASN A 287 7.26 -20.37 3.00
C ASN A 287 5.88 -19.71 2.77
N MET A 288 5.82 -18.58 2.07
CA MET A 288 4.56 -17.92 1.75
C MET A 288 3.81 -18.58 0.59
N GLU A 289 4.53 -19.19 -0.36
CA GLU A 289 3.94 -19.90 -1.51
C GLU A 289 3.08 -21.10 -1.09
N GLY A 290 3.34 -21.71 0.05
CA GLY A 290 2.53 -22.82 0.59
C GLY A 290 1.10 -22.44 0.98
N VAL A 291 0.80 -21.14 1.14
CA VAL A 291 -0.53 -20.64 1.45
C VAL A 291 -1.18 -20.11 0.18
N VAL A 292 -2.16 -20.84 -0.35
CA VAL A 292 -2.79 -20.54 -1.64
C VAL A 292 -3.53 -19.21 -1.64
N VAL A 293 -4.35 -18.95 -0.61
CA VAL A 293 -5.08 -17.69 -0.42
C VAL A 293 -4.74 -17.12 0.94
N ARG A 294 -4.22 -15.91 0.94
CA ARG A 294 -3.80 -15.16 2.14
C ARG A 294 -4.92 -14.31 2.71
N GLY A 295 -5.77 -13.76 1.85
CA GLY A 295 -6.85 -12.89 2.28
C GLY A 295 -8.01 -12.78 1.30
N VAL A 296 -9.16 -12.37 1.85
CA VAL A 296 -10.40 -12.09 1.13
C VAL A 296 -10.80 -10.64 1.44
N ALA A 297 -11.04 -9.84 0.41
CA ALA A 297 -11.44 -8.44 0.56
C ALA A 297 -12.71 -8.14 -0.23
N LEU A 298 -13.55 -7.25 0.32
CA LEU A 298 -14.77 -6.75 -0.31
C LEU A 298 -14.71 -5.23 -0.40
N ASP A 299 -14.54 -4.72 -1.63
CA ASP A 299 -14.68 -3.29 -1.88
C ASP A 299 -16.12 -2.94 -2.22
N LYS A 300 -16.75 -2.14 -1.36
CA LYS A 300 -18.14 -1.67 -1.46
C LYS A 300 -18.27 -0.32 -2.17
N ASN A 301 -17.14 0.32 -2.48
CA ASN A 301 -17.10 1.68 -3.06
C ASN A 301 -16.91 1.67 -4.57
N GLN A 302 -17.31 0.61 -5.25
CA GLN A 302 -17.17 0.47 -6.70
C GLN A 302 -18.50 0.70 -7.41
N ALA A 303 -18.40 1.29 -8.61
CA ALA A 303 -19.50 1.37 -9.58
C ALA A 303 -19.03 0.75 -10.90
N LYS A 304 -19.95 0.09 -11.61
CA LYS A 304 -19.70 -0.47 -12.95
C LYS A 304 -20.26 0.47 -14.01
N VAL A 305 -19.49 0.65 -15.07
CA VAL A 305 -19.92 1.33 -16.31
C VAL A 305 -19.74 0.36 -17.47
N THR A 306 -20.77 0.22 -18.27
CA THR A 306 -20.76 -0.58 -19.49
C THR A 306 -21.08 0.31 -20.69
N LEU A 307 -20.22 0.30 -21.68
CA LEU A 307 -20.42 0.92 -22.98
C LEU A 307 -20.90 -0.15 -23.94
N ALA A 308 -22.15 -0.06 -24.38
CA ALA A 308 -22.74 -1.04 -25.27
C ALA A 308 -22.46 -0.69 -26.72
N HIS A 309 -22.20 -1.71 -27.53
CA HIS A 309 -22.00 -1.61 -28.98
C HIS A 309 -20.87 -0.66 -29.38
N VAL A 310 -19.70 -0.77 -28.69
CA VAL A 310 -18.49 -0.06 -29.10
C VAL A 310 -17.97 -0.64 -30.42
N PRO A 311 -17.65 0.18 -31.44
CA PRO A 311 -17.07 -0.32 -32.68
C PRO A 311 -15.78 -1.12 -32.42
N ASP A 312 -15.73 -2.37 -32.88
CA ASP A 312 -14.55 -3.25 -32.71
C ASP A 312 -13.51 -2.91 -33.78
N ARG A 313 -12.77 -1.84 -33.51
CA ARG A 313 -11.69 -1.33 -34.38
C ARG A 313 -10.55 -0.74 -33.56
N PRO A 314 -9.32 -0.77 -34.10
CA PRO A 314 -8.18 -0.16 -33.44
C PRO A 314 -8.43 1.31 -33.07
N GLY A 315 -8.09 1.69 -31.83
CA GLY A 315 -8.23 3.04 -31.32
C GLY A 315 -9.55 3.34 -30.59
N ALA A 316 -10.58 2.48 -30.65
CA ALA A 316 -11.85 2.72 -29.97
C ALA A 316 -11.65 2.79 -28.43
N ALA A 317 -11.03 1.78 -27.84
CA ALA A 317 -10.72 1.76 -26.41
C ALA A 317 -9.78 2.92 -26.00
N ALA A 318 -8.74 3.21 -26.80
CA ALA A 318 -7.80 4.30 -26.53
C ALA A 318 -8.52 5.66 -26.40
N ARG A 319 -9.48 5.95 -27.26
CA ARG A 319 -10.27 7.19 -27.22
C ARG A 319 -11.12 7.30 -25.95
N ILE A 320 -11.80 6.20 -25.58
CA ILE A 320 -12.64 6.13 -24.39
C ILE A 320 -11.78 6.37 -23.13
N PHE A 321 -10.73 5.57 -22.95
CA PHE A 321 -9.92 5.63 -21.73
C PHE A 321 -9.01 6.86 -21.68
N LYS A 322 -8.66 7.47 -22.84
CA LYS A 322 -8.01 8.78 -22.85
C LYS A 322 -8.90 9.86 -22.24
N ALA A 323 -10.17 9.93 -22.62
CA ALA A 323 -11.10 10.93 -22.09
C ALA A 323 -11.32 10.75 -20.56
N ILE A 324 -11.41 9.51 -20.09
CA ILE A 324 -11.49 9.17 -18.66
C ILE A 324 -10.21 9.55 -17.92
N GLY A 325 -9.05 9.22 -18.49
CA GLY A 325 -7.74 9.54 -17.90
C GLY A 325 -7.45 11.03 -17.85
N ASP A 326 -7.75 11.79 -18.93
CA ASP A 326 -7.61 13.26 -18.97
C ASP A 326 -8.48 13.95 -17.89
N ALA A 327 -9.56 13.30 -17.47
CA ALA A 327 -10.40 13.76 -16.36
C ALA A 327 -9.91 13.29 -14.98
N ALA A 328 -8.76 12.62 -14.89
CA ALA A 328 -8.20 12.07 -13.66
C ALA A 328 -9.16 11.10 -12.93
N ILE A 329 -9.95 10.32 -13.68
CA ILE A 329 -10.81 9.26 -13.15
C ILE A 329 -10.01 7.95 -13.17
N ASN A 330 -9.96 7.29 -12.00
CA ASN A 330 -9.29 6.00 -11.89
C ASN A 330 -10.22 4.87 -12.37
N VAL A 331 -9.67 3.94 -13.15
CA VAL A 331 -10.34 2.74 -13.65
C VAL A 331 -9.60 1.52 -13.13
N ASP A 332 -10.34 0.53 -12.61
CA ASP A 332 -9.73 -0.66 -12.02
C ASP A 332 -9.91 -1.89 -12.94
N MET A 333 -11.07 -2.56 -12.89
CA MET A 333 -11.33 -3.70 -13.78
C MET A 333 -11.76 -3.21 -15.15
N ILE A 334 -11.17 -3.75 -16.24
CA ILE A 334 -11.62 -3.52 -17.61
C ILE A 334 -11.88 -4.88 -18.25
N VAL A 335 -13.10 -5.09 -18.76
CA VAL A 335 -13.50 -6.31 -19.47
C VAL A 335 -14.12 -5.91 -20.80
N GLN A 336 -13.55 -6.42 -21.88
CA GLN A 336 -14.09 -6.30 -23.24
C GLN A 336 -14.57 -7.66 -23.70
N THR A 337 -15.81 -7.74 -24.18
CA THR A 337 -16.33 -8.96 -24.79
C THR A 337 -15.84 -9.07 -26.23
N ALA A 338 -15.74 -10.31 -26.75
CA ALA A 338 -15.49 -10.49 -28.18
C ALA A 338 -16.68 -9.97 -28.98
N SER A 339 -16.43 -9.46 -30.18
CA SER A 339 -17.52 -8.98 -31.05
C SER A 339 -18.49 -10.10 -31.41
N HIS A 340 -19.77 -9.84 -31.23
CA HIS A 340 -20.83 -10.79 -31.58
C HIS A 340 -21.18 -10.71 -33.07
N GLY A 341 -20.68 -11.67 -33.87
CA GLY A 341 -21.10 -11.89 -35.26
C GLY A 341 -20.83 -10.71 -36.21
N ALA A 342 -21.70 -10.55 -37.23
CA ALA A 342 -21.54 -9.57 -38.32
C ALA A 342 -21.68 -8.08 -37.89
N SER A 343 -21.96 -7.78 -36.62
CA SER A 343 -22.20 -6.40 -36.17
C SER A 343 -20.90 -5.57 -36.02
N GLY A 344 -19.73 -6.23 -35.93
CA GLY A 344 -18.46 -5.54 -35.71
C GLY A 344 -18.44 -4.62 -34.46
N ALA A 345 -19.22 -4.98 -33.44
CA ALA A 345 -19.33 -4.21 -32.18
C ALA A 345 -19.10 -5.11 -30.97
N THR A 346 -18.58 -4.53 -29.92
CA THR A 346 -18.25 -5.18 -28.64
C THR A 346 -18.77 -4.34 -27.47
N ASP A 347 -18.94 -4.95 -26.31
CA ASP A 347 -19.22 -4.21 -25.09
C ASP A 347 -17.94 -4.05 -24.27
N ILE A 348 -17.73 -2.85 -23.72
CA ILE A 348 -16.62 -2.57 -22.82
C ILE A 348 -17.21 -2.21 -21.46
N SER A 349 -16.89 -3.01 -20.44
CA SER A 349 -17.26 -2.75 -19.05
C SER A 349 -16.03 -2.42 -18.24
N PHE A 350 -16.17 -1.47 -17.32
CA PHE A 350 -15.10 -1.17 -16.36
C PHE A 350 -15.69 -0.77 -15.02
N THR A 351 -14.84 -0.83 -13.95
CA THR A 351 -15.21 -0.33 -12.63
C THR A 351 -14.43 0.93 -12.29
N THR A 352 -15.07 1.81 -11.50
CA THR A 352 -14.50 3.04 -10.97
C THR A 352 -15.07 3.31 -9.58
N ASP A 353 -14.50 4.26 -8.83
CA ASP A 353 -15.07 4.68 -7.56
C ASP A 353 -16.47 5.28 -7.75
N LYS A 354 -17.40 4.99 -6.82
CA LYS A 354 -18.75 5.56 -6.82
C LYS A 354 -18.77 7.08 -6.91
N ALA A 355 -17.80 7.74 -6.26
CA ALA A 355 -17.69 9.20 -6.27
C ALA A 355 -17.41 9.77 -7.67
N ASP A 356 -16.76 9.00 -8.54
CA ASP A 356 -16.41 9.43 -9.90
C ASP A 356 -17.46 9.06 -10.93
N LEU A 357 -18.46 8.24 -10.60
CA LEU A 357 -19.44 7.72 -11.55
C LEU A 357 -20.17 8.79 -12.33
N LEU A 358 -20.70 9.81 -11.67
CA LEU A 358 -21.44 10.89 -12.33
C LEU A 358 -20.55 11.68 -13.29
N LYS A 359 -19.31 11.91 -12.91
CA LYS A 359 -18.32 12.58 -13.74
C LYS A 359 -17.96 11.72 -14.96
N ALA A 360 -17.72 10.42 -14.74
CA ALA A 360 -17.43 9.46 -15.80
C ALA A 360 -18.57 9.38 -16.83
N ARG A 361 -19.82 9.24 -16.37
CA ARG A 361 -21.00 9.24 -17.24
C ARG A 361 -21.10 10.47 -18.12
N LYS A 362 -20.98 11.66 -17.51
CA LYS A 362 -21.06 12.94 -18.25
C LYS A 362 -19.99 13.04 -19.35
N ILE A 363 -18.78 12.59 -19.08
CA ILE A 363 -17.67 12.58 -20.04
C ILE A 363 -17.97 11.60 -21.18
N LEU A 364 -18.40 10.38 -20.84
CA LEU A 364 -18.70 9.34 -21.82
C LEU A 364 -19.86 9.76 -22.72
N GLU A 365 -20.95 10.28 -22.15
CA GLU A 365 -22.08 10.83 -22.93
C GLU A 365 -21.62 11.95 -23.88
N GLY A 366 -20.66 12.77 -23.46
CA GLY A 366 -20.07 13.84 -24.30
C GLY A 366 -19.30 13.33 -25.52
N ILE A 367 -18.63 12.19 -25.40
CA ILE A 367 -17.83 11.59 -26.50
C ILE A 367 -18.57 10.47 -27.26
N GLN A 368 -19.81 10.15 -26.88
CA GLN A 368 -20.56 9.00 -27.40
C GLN A 368 -20.61 8.97 -28.94
N LYS A 369 -20.95 10.08 -29.57
CA LYS A 369 -21.03 10.20 -31.04
C LYS A 369 -19.68 9.99 -31.70
N GLU A 370 -18.63 10.54 -31.12
CA GLU A 370 -17.26 10.45 -31.65
C GLU A 370 -16.65 9.06 -31.46
N ALA A 371 -16.85 8.47 -30.28
CA ALA A 371 -16.39 7.12 -29.95
C ALA A 371 -17.23 6.03 -30.64
N GLY A 372 -18.50 6.33 -30.99
CA GLY A 372 -19.37 5.50 -31.79
C GLY A 372 -20.10 4.39 -31.02
N PHE A 373 -20.09 4.39 -29.70
CA PHE A 373 -20.87 3.43 -28.90
C PHE A 373 -22.34 3.86 -28.76
N ARG A 374 -23.20 2.89 -28.51
CA ARG A 374 -24.65 3.10 -28.52
C ARG A 374 -25.19 3.69 -27.23
N GLU A 375 -24.71 3.19 -26.08
CA GLU A 375 -25.30 3.47 -24.78
C GLU A 375 -24.28 3.40 -23.66
N VAL A 376 -24.48 4.19 -22.59
CA VAL A 376 -23.74 4.12 -21.31
C VAL A 376 -24.69 3.58 -20.25
N ILE A 377 -24.42 2.37 -19.77
CA ILE A 377 -25.15 1.70 -18.71
C ILE A 377 -24.30 1.75 -17.45
N SER A 378 -24.89 2.06 -16.30
CA SER A 378 -24.17 2.11 -15.03
C SER A 378 -24.90 1.36 -13.93
N ALA A 379 -24.13 0.76 -13.00
CA ALA A 379 -24.64 0.11 -11.81
C ALA A 379 -23.81 0.54 -10.57
N GLU A 380 -24.49 0.98 -9.53
CA GLU A 380 -23.87 1.42 -8.26
C GLU A 380 -24.00 0.39 -7.13
N ASN A 381 -24.96 -0.54 -7.27
CA ASN A 381 -25.21 -1.56 -6.25
C ASN A 381 -24.34 -2.80 -6.49
N ILE A 382 -23.04 -2.59 -6.64
CA ILE A 382 -22.07 -3.65 -6.86
C ILE A 382 -21.03 -3.68 -5.73
N GLY A 383 -20.50 -4.87 -5.47
CA GLY A 383 -19.33 -5.09 -4.64
C GLY A 383 -18.25 -5.84 -5.44
N LYS A 384 -17.00 -5.45 -5.29
CA LYS A 384 -15.86 -6.19 -5.84
C LYS A 384 -15.31 -7.09 -4.73
N LEU A 385 -15.57 -8.40 -4.84
CA LEU A 385 -15.01 -9.42 -3.96
C LEU A 385 -13.74 -9.98 -4.59
N SER A 386 -12.66 -10.04 -3.80
CA SER A 386 -11.36 -10.50 -4.28
C SER A 386 -10.72 -11.48 -3.31
N ILE A 387 -10.07 -12.50 -3.84
CA ILE A 387 -9.13 -13.36 -3.11
C ILE A 387 -7.71 -13.02 -3.55
N VAL A 388 -6.78 -13.00 -2.58
CA VAL A 388 -5.38 -12.63 -2.78
C VAL A 388 -4.47 -13.67 -2.16
N GLY A 389 -3.40 -14.04 -2.84
CA GLY A 389 -2.36 -14.92 -2.31
C GLY A 389 -1.31 -15.28 -3.36
N VAL A 390 -0.03 -15.15 -3.02
CA VAL A 390 1.10 -15.50 -3.92
C VAL A 390 1.11 -16.99 -4.28
N GLY A 391 0.59 -17.85 -3.42
CA GLY A 391 0.49 -19.29 -3.69
C GLY A 391 -0.44 -19.65 -4.85
N MET A 392 -1.30 -18.73 -5.32
CA MET A 392 -2.14 -18.98 -6.50
C MET A 392 -1.34 -19.16 -7.79
N ARG A 393 -0.11 -18.63 -7.88
CA ARG A 393 0.78 -18.80 -9.04
C ARG A 393 1.08 -20.28 -9.35
N SER A 394 1.19 -21.10 -8.32
CA SER A 394 1.57 -22.50 -8.41
C SER A 394 0.42 -23.50 -8.23
N HIS A 395 -0.80 -23.01 -7.93
CA HIS A 395 -1.95 -23.88 -7.65
C HIS A 395 -3.05 -23.74 -8.69
N THR A 396 -3.46 -24.88 -9.25
CA THR A 396 -4.61 -24.97 -10.18
C THR A 396 -5.93 -25.13 -9.42
N GLY A 397 -7.05 -24.78 -10.06
CA GLY A 397 -8.39 -24.99 -9.51
C GLY A 397 -8.90 -23.92 -8.56
N VAL A 398 -8.10 -22.89 -8.22
CA VAL A 398 -8.50 -21.82 -7.30
C VAL A 398 -9.72 -21.06 -7.82
N ALA A 399 -9.76 -20.71 -9.10
CA ALA A 399 -10.89 -20.05 -9.73
C ALA A 399 -12.17 -20.93 -9.69
N ALA A 400 -12.04 -22.22 -10.01
CA ALA A 400 -13.15 -23.14 -9.96
C ALA A 400 -13.75 -23.21 -8.54
N LYS A 401 -12.92 -23.38 -7.52
CA LYS A 401 -13.34 -23.40 -6.12
C LYS A 401 -14.03 -22.10 -5.70
N LEU A 402 -13.53 -20.94 -6.15
CA LEU A 402 -14.17 -19.65 -5.88
C LEU A 402 -15.58 -19.59 -6.49
N PHE A 403 -15.71 -19.97 -7.77
CA PHE A 403 -16.98 -19.90 -8.46
C PHE A 403 -17.99 -20.90 -7.92
N GLU A 404 -17.58 -22.12 -7.59
CA GLU A 404 -18.43 -23.12 -6.91
C GLU A 404 -18.91 -22.61 -5.54
N THR A 405 -18.03 -21.99 -4.75
CA THR A 405 -18.39 -21.42 -3.45
C THR A 405 -19.45 -20.32 -3.61
N LEU A 406 -19.30 -19.43 -4.59
CA LEU A 406 -20.26 -18.37 -4.85
C LEU A 406 -21.59 -18.91 -5.37
N ALA A 407 -21.56 -19.93 -6.24
CA ALA A 407 -22.77 -20.59 -6.74
C ALA A 407 -23.55 -21.26 -5.60
N GLN A 408 -22.87 -21.98 -4.71
CA GLN A 408 -23.48 -22.59 -3.52
C GLN A 408 -24.06 -21.53 -2.56
N ALA A 409 -23.44 -20.36 -2.47
CA ALA A 409 -23.98 -19.23 -1.72
C ALA A 409 -25.11 -18.48 -2.42
N GLY A 410 -25.50 -18.88 -3.63
CA GLY A 410 -26.55 -18.23 -4.44
C GLY A 410 -26.14 -16.83 -4.90
N VAL A 411 -24.84 -16.60 -5.18
CA VAL A 411 -24.28 -15.32 -5.61
C VAL A 411 -23.92 -15.40 -7.08
N ASN A 412 -24.56 -14.56 -7.88
CA ASN A 412 -24.24 -14.43 -9.31
C ASN A 412 -23.00 -13.56 -9.50
N ILE A 413 -22.20 -13.87 -10.52
CA ILE A 413 -20.99 -13.14 -10.90
C ILE A 413 -21.31 -12.30 -12.16
N ASP A 414 -21.03 -11.01 -12.09
CA ASP A 414 -21.29 -10.03 -13.16
C ASP A 414 -20.03 -9.73 -14.02
N MET A 415 -18.85 -9.67 -13.37
CA MET A 415 -17.56 -9.52 -14.03
C MET A 415 -16.50 -10.35 -13.31
N ILE A 416 -15.49 -10.79 -14.05
CA ILE A 416 -14.34 -11.52 -13.53
C ILE A 416 -13.07 -10.84 -14.05
N SER A 417 -12.09 -10.70 -13.16
CA SER A 417 -10.71 -10.29 -13.52
C SER A 417 -9.72 -11.10 -12.72
N THR A 418 -8.62 -11.51 -13.35
CA THR A 418 -7.60 -12.32 -12.71
C THR A 418 -6.22 -11.73 -12.94
N SER A 419 -5.33 -11.87 -11.95
CA SER A 419 -3.89 -11.70 -12.07
C SER A 419 -3.18 -12.93 -11.51
N GLU A 420 -1.87 -12.91 -11.45
CA GLU A 420 -1.09 -14.04 -10.91
C GLU A 420 -1.39 -14.34 -9.44
N ILE A 421 -1.76 -13.32 -8.66
CA ILE A 421 -1.95 -13.42 -7.21
C ILE A 421 -3.32 -12.95 -6.73
N LYS A 422 -4.24 -12.64 -7.66
CA LYS A 422 -5.57 -12.12 -7.33
C LYS A 422 -6.62 -12.63 -8.30
N ILE A 423 -7.79 -13.00 -7.78
CA ILE A 423 -9.01 -13.19 -8.55
C ILE A 423 -10.07 -12.25 -7.96
N SER A 424 -10.63 -11.39 -8.81
CA SER A 424 -11.68 -10.44 -8.43
C SER A 424 -12.96 -10.75 -9.20
N VAL A 425 -14.08 -10.69 -8.50
CA VAL A 425 -15.42 -10.81 -9.10
C VAL A 425 -16.27 -9.62 -8.69
N VAL A 426 -17.05 -9.12 -9.62
CA VAL A 426 -18.10 -8.14 -9.34
C VAL A 426 -19.40 -8.90 -9.08
N ILE A 427 -20.06 -8.59 -7.98
CA ILE A 427 -21.28 -9.23 -7.50
C ILE A 427 -22.27 -8.17 -7.00
N ASP A 428 -23.53 -8.55 -6.79
CA ASP A 428 -24.50 -7.69 -6.11
C ASP A 428 -24.00 -7.35 -4.68
N LEU A 429 -23.96 -6.06 -4.36
CA LEU A 429 -23.51 -5.56 -3.08
C LEU A 429 -24.33 -6.11 -1.90
N ALA A 430 -25.64 -6.33 -2.09
CA ALA A 430 -26.49 -6.90 -1.05
C ALA A 430 -26.06 -8.31 -0.62
N ARG A 431 -25.37 -9.06 -1.50
CA ARG A 431 -24.84 -10.38 -1.24
C ARG A 431 -23.35 -10.37 -0.81
N GLY A 432 -22.71 -9.20 -0.85
CA GLY A 432 -21.26 -9.05 -0.69
C GLY A 432 -20.70 -9.62 0.61
N GLU A 433 -21.32 -9.33 1.77
CA GLU A 433 -20.84 -9.79 3.06
C GLU A 433 -21.00 -11.31 3.22
N ALA A 434 -22.16 -11.87 2.83
CA ALA A 434 -22.38 -13.30 2.86
C ALA A 434 -21.41 -14.05 1.91
N ALA A 435 -21.17 -13.51 0.72
CA ALA A 435 -20.18 -14.04 -0.20
C ALA A 435 -18.77 -14.03 0.39
N MET A 436 -18.37 -12.94 1.05
CA MET A 436 -17.06 -12.82 1.71
C MET A 436 -16.90 -13.87 2.82
N GLN A 437 -17.92 -14.07 3.65
CA GLN A 437 -17.91 -15.10 4.70
C GLN A 437 -17.77 -16.51 4.13
N SER A 438 -18.57 -16.85 3.11
CA SER A 438 -18.53 -18.16 2.46
C SER A 438 -17.16 -18.42 1.80
N VAL A 439 -16.62 -17.44 1.07
CA VAL A 439 -15.32 -17.56 0.43
C VAL A 439 -14.19 -17.67 1.45
N HIS A 440 -14.22 -16.88 2.53
CA HIS A 440 -13.23 -16.98 3.61
C HIS A 440 -13.26 -18.38 4.25
N ALA A 441 -14.44 -18.90 4.59
CA ALA A 441 -14.58 -20.23 5.18
C ALA A 441 -14.07 -21.34 4.23
N ALA A 442 -14.29 -21.21 2.92
CA ALA A 442 -13.85 -22.19 1.94
C ALA A 442 -12.33 -22.22 1.73
N PHE A 443 -11.64 -21.08 1.83
CA PHE A 443 -10.22 -20.98 1.49
C PHE A 443 -9.29 -20.90 2.70
N ILE A 444 -9.78 -20.36 3.81
CA ILE A 444 -8.93 -20.02 4.97
C ILE A 444 -9.39 -20.76 6.24
N GLY A 445 -10.68 -21.04 6.36
CA GLY A 445 -11.26 -21.82 7.47
C GLY A 445 -11.62 -20.99 8.68
#